data_b1ff75bcc8b24c86a297042757307ba1
#
_entry.id   b1ff75bcc8b24c86a297042757307ba1
#
_cell.length_a   1.000
_cell.length_b   1.000
_cell.length_c   1.000
_cell.angle_alpha   90.00
_cell.angle_beta   90.00
_cell.angle_gamma   90.00
#
_symmetry.space_group_name_H-M   'P 1'
#
loop_
_entity.id
_entity.type
_entity.pdbx_description
1 polymer ?
#
loop_
_entity_poly.entity_id
_entity_poly.type
_entity_poly.pdbx_seq_one_letter_code
_entity_poly.pdbx_strand_id
1 'polypeptide(L)'
;FYHEKQRMYKDDHSLNCKFKKGIQVRENYDLDNFIQLSAASCFMNITFLNNLIFDEKLKPNFEDAKFINEYLLENISLKSTFLSKAKYFYRKREDGGSTLDSKLKSKDYYLNVTRNGYLKILSDCVKNKRSIPLFVQNLVLYDLCWQIKSLV
;
A
#
# COMPACT_ATOMS: atom_id res chain seq x y z
N PHE A 1 -13.50 7.73 -2.91
CA PHE A 1 -14.42 6.64 -2.55
C PHE A 1 -15.84 6.97 -2.96
N TYR A 2 -16.61 5.98 -3.45
CA TYR A 2 -18.05 6.09 -3.60
C TYR A 2 -18.75 5.60 -2.34
N HIS A 3 -19.52 6.48 -1.70
CA HIS A 3 -20.30 6.16 -0.50
C HIS A 3 -21.76 5.87 -0.90
N GLU A 4 -22.16 4.59 -0.85
CA GLU A 4 -23.50 4.17 -1.29
C GLU A 4 -24.63 4.88 -0.55
N LYS A 5 -24.59 4.98 0.78
CA LYS A 5 -25.59 5.68 1.60
C LYS A 5 -25.81 7.14 1.16
N GLN A 6 -24.72 7.80 0.80
CA GLN A 6 -24.76 9.22 0.43
C GLN A 6 -24.89 9.42 -1.08
N ARG A 7 -24.82 8.33 -1.86
CA ARG A 7 -24.83 8.31 -3.34
C ARG A 7 -23.86 9.34 -3.95
N MET A 8 -22.70 9.51 -3.33
CA MET A 8 -21.73 10.51 -3.76
C MET A 8 -20.30 10.01 -3.68
N TYR A 9 -19.44 10.59 -4.50
CA TYR A 9 -17.99 10.40 -4.42
C TYR A 9 -17.38 11.40 -3.44
N LYS A 10 -16.49 10.89 -2.58
CA LYS A 10 -15.68 11.72 -1.69
C LYS A 10 -14.20 11.50 -1.98
N ASP A 11 -13.45 12.56 -1.96
CA ASP A 11 -11.98 12.56 -2.11
C ASP A 11 -11.34 12.82 -0.73
N ASP A 12 -11.57 11.88 0.17
CA ASP A 12 -11.22 11.99 1.60
C ASP A 12 -10.09 11.02 2.02
N HIS A 13 -9.33 10.47 1.05
CA HIS A 13 -8.25 9.56 1.38
C HIS A 13 -7.05 10.30 1.98
N SER A 14 -6.54 9.81 3.12
CA SER A 14 -5.43 10.44 3.85
C SER A 14 -4.14 10.60 3.03
N LEU A 15 -3.90 9.76 2.02
CA LEU A 15 -2.74 9.82 1.14
C LEU A 15 -2.93 10.70 -0.11
N ASN A 16 -4.02 11.47 -0.21
CA ASN A 16 -4.23 12.39 -1.34
C ASN A 16 -3.22 13.53 -1.40
N CYS A 17 -2.49 13.77 -0.31
CA CYS A 17 -1.43 14.78 -0.27
C CYS A 17 -0.40 14.62 -1.41
N LYS A 18 -0.12 13.38 -1.85
CA LYS A 18 0.83 13.10 -2.94
C LYS A 18 0.37 13.59 -4.32
N PHE A 19 -0.90 13.93 -4.50
CA PHE A 19 -1.47 14.42 -5.77
C PHE A 19 -1.69 15.93 -5.80
N LYS A 20 -1.51 16.65 -4.69
CA LYS A 20 -1.78 18.10 -4.58
C LYS A 20 -0.90 18.97 -5.49
N LYS A 21 0.30 18.52 -5.82
CA LYS A 21 1.26 19.25 -6.66
C LYS A 21 1.15 18.93 -8.16
N GLY A 22 0.04 18.34 -8.61
CA GLY A 22 -0.14 17.93 -10.00
C GLY A 22 0.55 16.61 -10.31
N ILE A 23 0.87 16.39 -11.60
CA ILE A 23 1.61 15.20 -12.04
C ILE A 23 3.04 15.30 -11.51
N GLN A 24 3.51 14.24 -10.87
CA GLN A 24 4.87 14.18 -10.31
C GLN A 24 5.58 12.92 -10.80
N VAL A 25 6.84 13.07 -11.20
CA VAL A 25 7.75 11.95 -11.47
C VAL A 25 8.77 11.92 -10.34
N ARG A 26 8.96 10.75 -9.72
CA ARG A 26 9.86 10.54 -8.59
C ARG A 26 10.77 9.35 -8.86
N GLU A 27 12.03 9.45 -8.45
CA GLU A 27 12.91 8.29 -8.34
C GLU A 27 12.36 7.34 -7.26
N ASN A 28 12.41 6.03 -7.49
CA ASN A 28 11.84 5.07 -6.53
C ASN A 28 12.60 5.10 -5.18
N TYR A 29 13.89 5.42 -5.17
CA TYR A 29 14.65 5.58 -3.93
C TYR A 29 14.25 6.82 -3.10
N ASP A 30 13.57 7.81 -3.71
CA ASP A 30 13.17 9.10 -3.11
C ASP A 30 11.64 9.22 -3.01
N LEU A 31 10.96 8.11 -2.75
CA LEU A 31 9.50 8.10 -2.61
C LEU A 31 9.03 8.59 -1.24
N ASP A 32 9.86 8.52 -0.22
CA ASP A 32 9.60 9.03 1.14
C ASP A 32 8.16 8.81 1.63
N ASN A 33 7.35 9.89 1.61
CA ASN A 33 5.94 9.86 2.04
C ASN A 33 4.95 9.46 0.93
N PHE A 34 5.44 9.07 -0.25
CA PHE A 34 4.60 8.60 -1.36
C PHE A 34 4.22 7.13 -1.19
N ILE A 35 3.64 6.79 -0.05
CA ILE A 35 3.24 5.43 0.32
C ILE A 35 2.29 4.82 -0.70
N GLN A 36 2.56 3.59 -1.15
CA GLN A 36 1.74 2.83 -2.08
C GLN A 36 1.08 1.66 -1.37
N LEU A 37 -0.25 1.58 -1.42
CA LEU A 37 -1.04 0.62 -0.66
C LEU A 37 -1.88 -0.33 -1.53
N SER A 38 -2.24 0.09 -2.77
CA SER A 38 -3.20 -0.65 -3.57
C SER A 38 -2.69 -0.90 -4.99
N ALA A 39 -2.56 -2.15 -5.36
CA ALA A 39 -2.20 -2.59 -6.71
C ALA A 39 -3.27 -2.23 -7.74
N ALA A 40 -4.53 -2.20 -7.34
CA ALA A 40 -5.64 -1.88 -8.22
C ALA A 40 -5.61 -0.44 -8.79
N SER A 41 -4.86 0.46 -8.19
CA SER A 41 -4.67 1.83 -8.68
C SER A 41 -3.30 2.08 -9.32
N CYS A 42 -2.56 1.03 -9.65
CA CYS A 42 -1.22 1.10 -10.22
C CYS A 42 -1.17 0.49 -11.62
N PHE A 43 -0.31 1.06 -12.47
CA PHE A 43 0.15 0.43 -13.70
C PHE A 43 1.63 0.11 -13.56
N MET A 44 2.01 -1.13 -13.81
CA MET A 44 3.38 -1.62 -13.67
C MET A 44 3.88 -2.13 -15.02
N ASN A 45 5.14 -1.86 -15.31
CA ASN A 45 5.77 -2.46 -16.48
C ASN A 45 6.11 -3.92 -16.17
N ILE A 46 5.48 -4.84 -16.90
CA ILE A 46 5.63 -6.28 -16.69
C ILE A 46 7.05 -6.80 -16.93
N THR A 47 7.86 -6.11 -17.74
CA THR A 47 9.26 -6.50 -17.96
C THR A 47 10.13 -6.39 -16.71
N PHE A 48 9.69 -5.64 -15.72
CA PHE A 48 10.38 -5.41 -14.45
C PHE A 48 9.75 -6.15 -13.26
N LEU A 49 8.83 -7.08 -13.51
CA LEU A 49 8.18 -7.85 -12.43
C LEU A 49 9.07 -8.93 -11.81
N ASN A 50 10.12 -9.39 -12.52
CA ASN A 50 11.13 -10.33 -12.01
C ASN A 50 10.57 -11.54 -11.23
N ASN A 51 9.48 -12.14 -11.72
CA ASN A 51 8.74 -13.24 -11.07
C ASN A 51 8.09 -12.88 -9.72
N LEU A 52 7.94 -11.59 -9.39
CA LEU A 52 7.13 -11.18 -8.24
C LEU A 52 5.70 -11.69 -8.38
N ILE A 53 5.19 -12.26 -7.31
CA ILE A 53 3.81 -12.75 -7.20
C ILE A 53 3.15 -12.23 -5.92
N PHE A 54 1.84 -12.15 -5.92
CA PHE A 54 1.09 -11.85 -4.70
C PHE A 54 1.27 -12.95 -3.66
N ASP A 55 1.47 -12.57 -2.41
CA ASP A 55 1.52 -13.48 -1.29
C ASP A 55 0.10 -13.82 -0.83
N GLU A 56 -0.46 -14.91 -1.38
CA GLU A 56 -1.83 -15.34 -1.07
C GLU A 56 -2.05 -15.73 0.39
N LYS A 57 -0.98 -15.98 1.14
CA LYS A 57 -1.03 -16.29 2.58
C LYS A 57 -1.09 -15.05 3.44
N LEU A 58 -0.77 -13.89 2.88
CA LEU A 58 -0.79 -12.62 3.60
C LEU A 58 -2.21 -12.05 3.62
N LYS A 59 -2.98 -12.47 4.60
CA LYS A 59 -4.38 -12.07 4.80
C LYS A 59 -4.57 -11.54 6.23
N PRO A 60 -5.55 -10.67 6.45
CA PRO A 60 -6.65 -10.26 5.55
C PRO A 60 -6.36 -9.07 4.66
N ASN A 61 -5.17 -8.47 4.72
CA ASN A 61 -4.75 -7.31 3.93
C ASN A 61 -3.22 -7.19 3.91
N PHE A 62 -2.69 -6.14 3.30
CA PHE A 62 -1.28 -5.81 3.12
C PHE A 62 -0.60 -6.54 1.94
N GLU A 63 -1.26 -7.52 1.31
CA GLU A 63 -0.73 -8.23 0.14
C GLU A 63 -0.44 -7.28 -1.02
N ASP A 64 -1.36 -6.36 -1.32
CA ASP A 64 -1.20 -5.31 -2.33
C ASP A 64 -0.01 -4.40 -2.02
N ALA A 65 0.03 -3.91 -0.78
CA ALA A 65 1.08 -3.02 -0.32
C ALA A 65 2.45 -3.68 -0.37
N LYS A 66 2.55 -4.94 0.10
CA LYS A 66 3.78 -5.73 0.04
C LYS A 66 4.24 -5.89 -1.40
N PHE A 67 3.37 -6.38 -2.29
CA PHE A 67 3.67 -6.62 -3.70
C PHE A 67 4.20 -5.36 -4.41
N ILE A 68 3.51 -4.22 -4.27
CA ILE A 68 3.95 -2.96 -4.90
C ILE A 68 5.31 -2.52 -4.35
N ASN A 69 5.50 -2.60 -3.03
CA ASN A 69 6.74 -2.10 -2.44
C ASN A 69 7.92 -3.04 -2.71
N GLU A 70 7.71 -4.34 -2.85
CA GLU A 70 8.72 -5.27 -3.38
C GLU A 70 9.09 -4.93 -4.82
N TYR A 71 8.11 -4.64 -5.69
CA TYR A 71 8.37 -4.17 -7.04
C TYR A 71 9.21 -2.87 -7.06
N LEU A 72 8.88 -1.90 -6.22
CA LEU A 72 9.64 -0.66 -6.10
C LEU A 72 11.07 -0.88 -5.59
N LEU A 73 11.25 -1.80 -4.64
CA LEU A 73 12.56 -2.17 -4.10
C LEU A 73 13.45 -2.86 -5.13
N GLU A 74 12.90 -3.78 -5.92
CA GLU A 74 13.64 -4.43 -7.00
C GLU A 74 14.02 -3.45 -8.11
N ASN A 75 13.20 -2.43 -8.31
CA ASN A 75 13.37 -1.40 -9.33
C ASN A 75 13.72 -0.04 -8.73
N ILE A 76 14.55 -0.03 -7.70
CA ILE A 76 14.86 1.16 -6.90
C ILE A 76 15.49 2.31 -7.69
N SER A 77 16.19 2.01 -8.78
CA SER A 77 16.82 2.98 -9.69
C SER A 77 15.88 3.52 -10.78
N LEU A 78 14.65 3.00 -10.85
CA LEU A 78 13.65 3.48 -11.81
C LEU A 78 12.82 4.63 -11.22
N LYS A 79 11.88 5.13 -12.03
CA LYS A 79 10.98 6.23 -11.67
C LYS A 79 9.54 5.78 -11.61
N SER A 80 8.80 6.38 -10.69
CA SER A 80 7.36 6.27 -10.58
C SER A 80 6.68 7.59 -10.93
N THR A 81 5.56 7.53 -11.66
CA THR A 81 4.76 8.69 -12.04
C THR A 81 3.44 8.69 -11.29
N PHE A 82 3.13 9.80 -10.62
CA PHE A 82 1.89 10.02 -9.89
C PHE A 82 0.96 10.91 -10.71
N LEU A 83 -0.17 10.34 -11.17
CA LEU A 83 -1.09 10.99 -12.09
C LEU A 83 -2.24 11.66 -11.31
N SER A 84 -2.11 12.93 -11.00
CA SER A 84 -3.11 13.69 -10.21
C SER A 84 -4.49 13.79 -10.86
N LYS A 85 -4.58 13.69 -12.19
CA LYS A 85 -5.84 13.75 -12.94
C LYS A 85 -6.49 12.38 -13.15
N ALA A 86 -5.74 11.28 -12.94
CA ALA A 86 -6.30 9.93 -12.99
C ALA A 86 -7.19 9.69 -11.78
N LYS A 87 -8.32 9.03 -12.00
CA LYS A 87 -9.28 8.72 -10.94
C LYS A 87 -9.49 7.22 -10.88
N TYR A 88 -9.35 6.67 -9.68
CA TYR A 88 -9.72 5.31 -9.36
C TYR A 88 -10.99 5.33 -8.51
N PHE A 89 -12.07 4.72 -9.01
CA PHE A 89 -13.36 4.69 -8.35
C PHE A 89 -13.50 3.46 -7.46
N TYR A 90 -13.23 3.61 -6.19
CA TYR A 90 -13.41 2.55 -5.21
C TYR A 90 -14.81 2.58 -4.61
N ARG A 91 -15.55 1.47 -4.76
CA ARG A 91 -16.88 1.32 -4.20
C ARG A 91 -16.81 0.76 -2.78
N LYS A 92 -17.32 1.51 -1.81
CA LYS A 92 -17.60 0.99 -0.47
C LYS A 92 -19.02 0.43 -0.43
N ARG A 93 -19.13 -0.88 -0.22
CA ARG A 93 -20.41 -1.58 -0.09
C ARG A 93 -20.98 -1.38 1.31
N GLU A 94 -22.32 -1.36 1.41
CA GLU A 94 -23.03 -1.22 2.70
C GLU A 94 -23.17 -2.55 3.45
N ASP A 95 -23.10 -3.66 2.72
CA ASP A 95 -23.33 -5.01 3.26
C ASP A 95 -22.21 -5.50 4.19
N GLY A 96 -21.14 -4.69 4.39
CA GLY A 96 -20.00 -5.09 5.21
C GLY A 96 -19.20 -6.27 4.63
N GLY A 97 -19.47 -6.66 3.37
CA GLY A 97 -18.83 -7.79 2.71
C GLY A 97 -17.38 -7.53 2.26
N SER A 98 -16.82 -6.37 2.62
CA SER A 98 -15.41 -6.07 2.38
C SER A 98 -14.52 -6.77 3.40
N THR A 99 -13.43 -7.38 2.95
CA THR A 99 -12.38 -7.94 3.83
C THR A 99 -11.81 -6.87 4.78
N LEU A 100 -11.89 -5.58 4.41
CA LEU A 100 -11.48 -4.48 5.25
C LEU A 100 -12.38 -4.26 6.48
N ASP A 101 -13.67 -4.57 6.39
CA ASP A 101 -14.62 -4.32 7.47
C ASP A 101 -14.50 -5.38 8.58
N SER A 102 -14.12 -6.62 8.24
CA SER A 102 -13.93 -7.73 9.17
C SER A 102 -12.50 -7.85 9.72
N LYS A 103 -11.52 -7.20 9.08
CA LYS A 103 -10.10 -7.38 9.42
C LYS A 103 -9.77 -7.04 10.87
N LEU A 104 -10.40 -6.01 11.45
CA LEU A 104 -10.09 -5.52 12.80
C LEU A 104 -10.45 -6.56 13.89
N LYS A 105 -11.31 -7.51 13.59
CA LYS A 105 -11.70 -8.62 14.49
C LYS A 105 -10.81 -9.85 14.32
N SER A 106 -9.97 -9.88 13.30
CA SER A 106 -9.12 -11.03 12.99
C SER A 106 -7.78 -10.94 13.72
N LYS A 107 -7.41 -12.00 14.45
CA LYS A 107 -6.06 -12.14 15.02
C LYS A 107 -4.99 -12.09 13.93
N ASP A 108 -5.28 -12.60 12.73
CA ASP A 108 -4.35 -12.62 11.61
C ASP A 108 -4.02 -11.21 11.11
N TYR A 109 -4.93 -10.25 11.25
CA TYR A 109 -4.62 -8.84 10.96
C TYR A 109 -3.45 -8.32 11.80
N TYR A 110 -3.37 -8.72 13.05
CA TYR A 110 -2.31 -8.27 13.95
C TYR A 110 -1.06 -9.15 13.90
N LEU A 111 -1.22 -10.47 13.78
CA LEU A 111 -0.11 -11.41 13.87
C LEU A 111 0.50 -11.74 12.51
N ASN A 112 -0.34 -12.13 11.54
CA ASN A 112 0.12 -12.54 10.22
C ASN A 112 0.67 -11.34 9.43
N VAL A 113 -0.06 -10.21 9.41
CA VAL A 113 0.39 -9.00 8.73
C VAL A 113 1.68 -8.46 9.33
N THR A 114 1.81 -8.47 10.66
CA THR A 114 3.06 -8.06 11.32
C THR A 114 4.21 -8.97 10.97
N ARG A 115 4.03 -10.30 11.07
CA ARG A 115 5.12 -11.26 10.84
C ARG A 115 5.50 -11.39 9.38
N ASN A 116 4.52 -11.63 8.51
CA ASN A 116 4.72 -11.99 7.11
C ASN A 116 4.64 -10.77 6.16
N GLY A 117 4.08 -9.67 6.63
CA GLY A 117 4.07 -8.38 5.94
C GLY A 117 5.25 -7.51 6.39
N TYR A 118 5.12 -6.86 7.55
CA TYR A 118 6.07 -5.82 7.99
C TYR A 118 7.47 -6.38 8.25
N LEU A 119 7.60 -7.39 9.12
CA LEU A 119 8.91 -7.95 9.46
C LEU A 119 9.58 -8.58 8.24
N LYS A 120 8.80 -9.18 7.34
CA LYS A 120 9.33 -9.79 6.13
C LYS A 120 9.95 -8.74 5.21
N ILE A 121 9.21 -7.68 4.84
CA ILE A 121 9.74 -6.64 3.94
C ILE A 121 10.93 -5.89 4.54
N LEU A 122 10.89 -5.60 5.85
CA LEU A 122 12.01 -4.96 6.54
C LEU A 122 13.25 -5.85 6.57
N SER A 123 13.08 -7.15 6.89
CA SER A 123 14.21 -8.10 6.94
C SER A 123 14.81 -8.35 5.56
N ASP A 124 14.01 -8.35 4.50
CA ASP A 124 14.51 -8.52 3.13
C ASP A 124 15.35 -7.31 2.69
N CYS A 125 14.95 -6.08 3.09
CA CYS A 125 15.81 -4.90 2.88
C CYS A 125 17.18 -5.08 3.55
N VAL A 126 17.21 -5.51 4.82
CA VAL A 126 18.46 -5.69 5.58
C VAL A 126 19.32 -6.81 4.99
N LYS A 127 18.73 -7.97 4.65
CA LYS A 127 19.44 -9.10 4.05
C LYS A 127 20.14 -8.76 2.75
N ASN A 128 19.52 -7.90 1.95
CA ASN A 128 20.09 -7.42 0.69
C ASN A 128 21.15 -6.31 0.89
N LYS A 129 21.66 -6.13 2.12
CA LYS A 129 22.67 -5.13 2.51
C LYS A 129 22.29 -3.70 2.14
N ARG A 130 21.01 -3.41 2.13
CA ARG A 130 20.46 -2.08 1.88
C ARG A 130 20.02 -1.46 3.20
N SER A 131 20.21 -0.17 3.34
CA SER A 131 19.45 0.58 4.33
C SER A 131 17.96 0.42 4.01
N ILE A 132 17.11 0.36 5.02
CA ILE A 132 15.67 0.30 4.78
C ILE A 132 15.25 1.65 4.21
N PRO A 133 14.75 1.73 2.96
CA PRO A 133 14.34 2.99 2.37
C PRO A 133 13.23 3.66 3.17
N LEU A 134 13.20 4.98 3.19
CA LEU A 134 12.26 5.74 4.01
C LEU A 134 10.80 5.45 3.64
N PHE A 135 10.51 5.23 2.35
CA PHE A 135 9.15 4.88 1.91
C PHE A 135 8.67 3.54 2.49
N VAL A 136 9.57 2.55 2.69
CA VAL A 136 9.22 1.26 3.32
C VAL A 136 8.97 1.45 4.82
N GLN A 137 9.81 2.26 5.50
CA GLN A 137 9.61 2.59 6.91
C GLN A 137 8.26 3.30 7.10
N ASN A 138 7.97 4.29 6.27
CA ASN A 138 6.72 5.04 6.31
C ASN A 138 5.50 4.18 5.97
N LEU A 139 5.62 3.22 5.04
CA LEU A 139 4.58 2.24 4.75
C LEU A 139 4.21 1.43 6.00
N VAL A 140 5.20 0.83 6.63
CA VAL A 140 4.99 0.01 7.83
C VAL A 140 4.41 0.84 8.96
N LEU A 141 4.96 2.03 9.19
CA LEU A 141 4.47 2.94 10.23
C LEU A 141 3.02 3.37 9.98
N TYR A 142 2.68 3.69 8.72
CA TYR A 142 1.33 4.09 8.33
C TYR A 142 0.30 3.00 8.65
N ASP A 143 0.56 1.76 8.22
CA ASP A 143 -0.39 0.66 8.44
C ASP A 143 -0.44 0.23 9.91
N LEU A 144 0.70 0.24 10.61
CA LEU A 144 0.78 -0.01 12.05
C LEU A 144 -0.03 1.03 12.86
N CYS A 145 0.00 2.31 12.46
CA CYS A 145 -0.84 3.35 13.09
C CYS A 145 -2.34 3.04 12.97
N TRP A 146 -2.77 2.44 11.86
CA TRP A 146 -4.16 1.98 11.71
C TRP A 146 -4.48 0.80 12.62
N GLN A 147 -3.55 -0.15 12.78
CA GLN A 147 -3.72 -1.26 13.73
C GLN A 147 -3.90 -0.72 15.17
N ILE A 148 -3.03 0.19 15.59
CA ILE A 148 -3.08 0.76 16.95
C ILE A 148 -4.38 1.53 17.17
N LYS A 149 -4.78 2.39 16.23
CA LYS A 149 -6.03 3.16 16.32
C LYS A 149 -7.29 2.28 16.41
N SER A 150 -7.23 1.07 15.92
CA SER A 150 -8.35 0.13 15.99
C SER A 150 -8.44 -0.62 17.32
N LEU A 151 -7.44 -0.51 18.19
CA LEU A 151 -7.41 -1.12 19.51
C LEU A 151 -7.91 -0.17 20.61
N VAL A 152 -8.06 1.11 20.29
CA VAL A 152 -8.58 2.16 21.16
C VAL A 152 -10.02 2.51 20.79
#